data_75dd74da204ea3f8e3e941992d8c4b7e
#
_entry.id   75dd74da204ea3f8e3e941992d8c4b7e
#
_cell.length_a   1.000
_cell.length_b   1.000
_cell.length_c   1.000
_cell.angle_alpha   90.00
_cell.angle_beta   90.00
_cell.angle_gamma   90.00
#
_symmetry.space_group_name_H-M   'P 1'
#
loop_
_entity.id
_entity.type
_entity.pdbx_description
1 polymer ?
#
loop_
_entity_poly.entity_id
_entity_poly.type
_entity_poly.pdbx_seq_one_letter_code
_entity_poly.pdbx_strand_id
1 'polypeptide(L)'
;PDLPTRMEIDGAPLDPVQGLVLMLNKPLGMTCSHKEEGALVYDILPDRWRRRDPAISTIGRLDKQTTGLLLLTDDGDLLHRVISPKRHVAKVYRAGLARPLTGTEGALFASGELVLEGEDKPLAPAVLEVVSPTEALLTVTEGRYHQVRRMFAAAGNHVETLHREQLGGLVLPADLAPGQWRLATADEVASIFTAPESVG
;
A
#
# COMPACT_ATOMS: atom_id res chain seq x y z
N PRO A 1 -27.49 -12.70 -21.27
CA PRO A 1 -28.10 -13.04 -19.98
C PRO A 1 -27.29 -12.45 -18.83
N ASP A 2 -27.98 -11.94 -17.84
CA ASP A 2 -27.32 -11.43 -16.66
C ASP A 2 -26.60 -12.57 -15.93
N LEU A 3 -25.35 -12.37 -15.60
CA LEU A 3 -24.60 -13.32 -14.77
C LEU A 3 -25.15 -13.26 -13.34
N PRO A 4 -25.25 -14.41 -12.66
CA PRO A 4 -25.71 -14.41 -11.30
C PRO A 4 -24.77 -13.58 -10.41
N THR A 5 -25.34 -12.75 -9.53
CA THR A 5 -24.56 -11.93 -8.62
C THR A 5 -23.89 -12.73 -7.51
N ARG A 6 -24.37 -13.95 -7.29
CA ARG A 6 -23.82 -14.88 -6.29
C ARG A 6 -23.97 -16.32 -6.77
N MET A 7 -22.89 -17.07 -6.71
CA MET A 7 -22.85 -18.50 -6.98
C MET A 7 -22.27 -19.23 -5.78
N GLU A 8 -22.75 -20.45 -5.54
CA GLU A 8 -22.27 -21.29 -4.42
C GLU A 8 -22.03 -22.71 -4.90
N ILE A 9 -21.05 -23.39 -4.32
CA ILE A 9 -20.82 -24.82 -4.42
C ILE A 9 -20.81 -25.38 -3.02
N ASP A 10 -21.65 -26.40 -2.75
CA ASP A 10 -21.78 -27.05 -1.43
C ASP A 10 -22.04 -26.02 -0.30
N GLY A 11 -22.81 -24.95 -0.60
CA GLY A 11 -23.12 -23.91 0.36
C GLY A 11 -22.02 -22.87 0.57
N ALA A 12 -20.87 -23.02 -0.08
CA ALA A 12 -19.79 -22.03 -0.03
C ALA A 12 -19.89 -21.06 -1.22
N PRO A 13 -19.74 -19.75 -0.99
CA PRO A 13 -19.78 -18.80 -2.09
C PRO A 13 -18.58 -18.99 -3.03
N LEU A 14 -18.85 -18.90 -4.33
CA LEU A 14 -17.81 -18.89 -5.35
C LEU A 14 -17.16 -17.50 -5.43
N ASP A 15 -15.92 -17.47 -5.90
CA ASP A 15 -15.24 -16.22 -6.18
C ASP A 15 -16.02 -15.41 -7.23
N PRO A 16 -16.01 -14.07 -7.15
CA PRO A 16 -16.64 -13.23 -8.16
C PRO A 16 -16.10 -13.55 -9.56
N VAL A 17 -16.96 -13.50 -10.56
CA VAL A 17 -16.58 -13.71 -11.96
C VAL A 17 -15.63 -12.60 -12.43
N GLN A 18 -15.86 -11.38 -11.96
CA GLN A 18 -15.08 -10.21 -12.30
C GLN A 18 -15.17 -9.19 -11.16
N GLY A 19 -14.19 -8.31 -11.08
CA GLY A 19 -14.18 -7.23 -10.08
C GLY A 19 -13.71 -7.68 -8.70
N LEU A 20 -12.90 -8.73 -8.65
CA LEU A 20 -12.32 -9.23 -7.40
C LEU A 20 -11.29 -8.22 -6.86
N VAL A 21 -11.41 -7.86 -5.59
CA VAL A 21 -10.41 -7.06 -4.88
C VAL A 21 -10.01 -7.78 -3.60
N LEU A 22 -8.70 -8.00 -3.46
CA LEU A 22 -8.12 -8.66 -2.30
C LEU A 22 -7.34 -7.66 -1.45
N MET A 23 -7.47 -7.79 -0.15
CA MET A 23 -6.57 -7.16 0.81
C MET A 23 -5.61 -8.22 1.34
N LEU A 24 -4.33 -7.93 1.24
CA LEU A 24 -3.26 -8.76 1.78
C LEU A 24 -2.48 -7.93 2.81
N ASN A 25 -2.21 -8.50 3.97
CA ASN A 25 -1.17 -7.97 4.83
C ASN A 25 0.16 -8.58 4.39
N LYS A 26 0.88 -7.85 3.55
CA LYS A 26 2.11 -8.36 2.96
C LYS A 26 3.17 -8.57 4.04
N PRO A 27 3.69 -9.79 4.18
CA PRO A 27 4.78 -10.06 5.11
C PRO A 27 6.12 -9.55 4.60
N LEU A 28 7.08 -9.46 5.51
CA LEU A 28 8.46 -9.12 5.17
C LEU A 28 9.08 -10.18 4.28
N GLY A 29 9.89 -9.76 3.32
CA GLY A 29 10.68 -10.66 2.48
C GLY A 29 9.98 -11.15 1.22
N MET A 30 8.70 -10.86 1.02
CA MET A 30 7.98 -11.18 -0.21
C MET A 30 8.01 -10.03 -1.20
N THR A 31 8.13 -10.33 -2.48
CA THR A 31 8.19 -9.35 -3.56
C THR A 31 6.91 -9.35 -4.39
N CYS A 32 6.59 -8.19 -4.95
CA CYS A 32 5.48 -8.01 -5.91
C CYS A 32 5.91 -8.24 -7.36
N SER A 33 7.20 -8.36 -7.64
CA SER A 33 7.74 -8.43 -9.01
C SER A 33 8.35 -9.79 -9.31
N HIS A 34 7.95 -10.39 -10.44
CA HIS A 34 8.57 -11.62 -10.96
C HIS A 34 10.05 -11.43 -11.34
N LYS A 35 10.51 -10.19 -11.46
CA LYS A 35 11.91 -9.86 -11.80
C LYS A 35 12.84 -9.82 -10.60
N GLU A 36 12.28 -9.81 -9.38
CA GLU A 36 13.07 -9.81 -8.16
C GLU A 36 13.20 -11.22 -7.61
N GLU A 37 14.35 -11.52 -7.00
CA GLU A 37 14.55 -12.79 -6.32
C GLU A 37 13.76 -12.81 -5.01
N GLY A 38 13.14 -13.93 -4.73
CA GLY A 38 12.39 -14.16 -3.51
C GLY A 38 10.99 -14.71 -3.75
N ALA A 39 10.29 -15.02 -2.67
CA ALA A 39 8.92 -15.49 -2.74
C ALA A 39 7.99 -14.37 -3.21
N LEU A 40 7.09 -14.70 -4.13
CA LEU A 40 6.11 -13.76 -4.68
C LEU A 40 4.87 -13.68 -3.80
N VAL A 41 4.29 -12.49 -3.69
CA VAL A 41 3.00 -12.30 -3.01
C VAL A 41 1.89 -13.18 -3.62
N TYR A 42 1.98 -13.47 -4.92
CA TYR A 42 1.04 -14.36 -5.60
C TYR A 42 1.08 -15.79 -5.08
N ASP A 43 2.19 -16.23 -4.50
CA ASP A 43 2.35 -17.61 -3.97
C ASP A 43 1.51 -17.85 -2.72
N ILE A 44 1.06 -16.81 -2.03
CA ILE A 44 0.14 -16.90 -0.89
C ILE A 44 -1.28 -17.23 -1.35
N LEU A 45 -1.63 -16.83 -2.57
CA LEU A 45 -2.99 -16.95 -3.09
C LEU A 45 -3.30 -18.38 -3.50
N PRO A 46 -4.57 -18.84 -3.39
CA PRO A 46 -4.99 -20.12 -3.93
C PRO A 46 -4.66 -20.26 -5.43
N ASP A 47 -4.37 -21.49 -5.87
CA ASP A 47 -4.06 -21.76 -7.28
C ASP A 47 -5.15 -21.27 -8.23
N ARG A 48 -6.42 -21.38 -7.84
CA ARG A 48 -7.55 -20.92 -8.66
C ARG A 48 -7.45 -19.42 -8.97
N TRP A 49 -6.90 -18.62 -8.08
CA TRP A 49 -6.78 -17.18 -8.30
C TRP A 49 -5.56 -16.80 -9.13
N ARG A 50 -4.51 -17.62 -9.07
CA ARG A 50 -3.32 -17.43 -9.93
C ARG A 50 -3.60 -17.74 -11.39
N ARG A 51 -4.70 -18.48 -11.67
CA ARG A 51 -5.11 -18.88 -13.03
C ARG A 51 -6.30 -18.08 -13.55
N ARG A 52 -6.70 -17.02 -12.86
CA ARG A 52 -7.83 -16.22 -13.31
C ARG A 52 -7.53 -15.49 -14.62
N ASP A 53 -8.60 -15.30 -15.41
CA ASP A 53 -8.60 -14.47 -16.60
C ASP A 53 -9.79 -13.50 -16.52
N PRO A 54 -9.58 -12.17 -16.45
CA PRO A 54 -8.27 -11.49 -16.41
C PRO A 54 -7.42 -11.86 -15.18
N ALA A 55 -6.10 -11.80 -15.36
CA ALA A 55 -5.16 -12.13 -14.29
C ALA A 55 -5.24 -11.12 -13.15
N ILE A 56 -5.01 -11.60 -11.91
CA ILE A 56 -4.91 -10.77 -10.74
C ILE A 56 -3.54 -10.07 -10.74
N SER A 57 -3.56 -8.77 -10.49
CA SER A 57 -2.34 -7.96 -10.37
C SER A 57 -2.34 -7.16 -9.07
N THR A 58 -1.16 -6.87 -8.54
CA THR A 58 -1.04 -5.95 -7.41
C THR A 58 -1.42 -4.54 -7.83
N ILE A 59 -2.12 -3.82 -6.97
CA ILE A 59 -2.40 -2.40 -7.14
C ILE A 59 -1.21 -1.62 -6.58
N GLY A 60 -0.31 -1.22 -7.47
CA GLY A 60 0.99 -0.71 -7.09
C GLY A 60 1.87 -1.80 -6.50
N ARG A 61 2.95 -1.39 -5.85
CA ARG A 61 3.90 -2.33 -5.26
C ARG A 61 4.34 -1.87 -3.88
N LEU A 62 4.67 -2.85 -3.04
CA LEU A 62 5.45 -2.65 -1.84
C LEU A 62 6.80 -3.35 -2.03
N ASP A 63 7.85 -2.72 -1.57
CA ASP A 63 9.19 -3.29 -1.63
C ASP A 63 9.29 -4.56 -0.80
N LYS A 64 10.26 -5.40 -1.10
CA LYS A 64 10.52 -6.65 -0.38
C LYS A 64 10.63 -6.43 1.13
N GLN A 65 11.23 -5.33 1.56
CA GLN A 65 11.44 -4.97 2.96
C GLN A 65 10.32 -4.12 3.56
N THR A 66 9.26 -3.87 2.83
CA THR A 66 8.09 -3.14 3.29
C THR A 66 6.94 -4.09 3.52
N THR A 67 6.29 -3.98 4.67
CA THR A 67 5.13 -4.79 5.04
C THR A 67 3.83 -3.99 4.94
N GLY A 68 2.71 -4.66 5.10
CA GLY A 68 1.43 -4.00 5.31
C GLY A 68 0.43 -4.15 4.17
N LEU A 69 -0.46 -3.18 4.08
CA LEU A 69 -1.61 -3.22 3.19
C LEU A 69 -1.19 -3.21 1.71
N LEU A 70 -1.51 -4.30 1.03
CA LEU A 70 -1.34 -4.46 -0.41
C LEU A 70 -2.67 -4.94 -0.99
N LEU A 71 -3.12 -4.28 -2.04
CA LEU A 71 -4.32 -4.67 -2.76
C LEU A 71 -3.96 -5.40 -4.05
N LEU A 72 -4.79 -6.37 -4.41
CA LEU A 72 -4.69 -7.09 -5.67
C LEU A 72 -6.07 -7.12 -6.33
N THR A 73 -6.12 -7.03 -7.65
CA THR A 73 -7.38 -7.01 -8.39
C THR A 73 -7.23 -7.57 -9.79
N ASP A 74 -8.33 -8.08 -10.34
CA ASP A 74 -8.46 -8.42 -11.76
C ASP A 74 -9.10 -7.27 -12.56
N ASP A 75 -9.46 -6.16 -11.90
CA ASP A 75 -10.07 -4.98 -12.52
C ASP A 75 -9.00 -3.94 -12.87
N GLY A 76 -8.62 -3.87 -14.14
CA GLY A 76 -7.62 -2.93 -14.63
C GLY A 76 -8.03 -1.46 -14.48
N ASP A 77 -9.31 -1.15 -14.60
CA ASP A 77 -9.81 0.21 -14.43
C ASP A 77 -9.66 0.69 -12.99
N LEU A 78 -9.99 -0.16 -12.03
CA LEU A 78 -9.76 0.14 -10.61
C LEU A 78 -8.28 0.34 -10.33
N LEU A 79 -7.42 -0.56 -10.84
CA LEU A 79 -5.97 -0.45 -10.68
C LEU A 79 -5.46 0.90 -11.16
N HIS A 80 -5.85 1.31 -12.38
CA HIS A 80 -5.44 2.59 -12.93
C HIS A 80 -5.94 3.79 -12.12
N ARG A 81 -7.17 3.72 -11.61
CA ARG A 81 -7.73 4.79 -10.78
C ARG A 81 -6.99 4.96 -9.46
N VAL A 82 -6.58 3.86 -8.84
CA VAL A 82 -5.87 3.91 -7.56
C VAL A 82 -4.44 4.43 -7.71
N ILE A 83 -3.71 3.98 -8.75
CA ILE A 83 -2.31 4.36 -8.95
C ILE A 83 -2.13 5.68 -9.69
N SER A 84 -3.19 6.24 -10.27
CA SER A 84 -3.10 7.50 -11.04
C SER A 84 -2.60 8.66 -10.17
N PRO A 85 -1.54 9.36 -10.59
CA PRO A 85 -1.05 10.54 -9.87
C PRO A 85 -2.09 11.65 -9.73
N LYS A 86 -3.05 11.72 -10.65
CA LYS A 86 -4.12 12.72 -10.64
C LYS A 86 -5.11 12.55 -9.49
N ARG A 87 -5.23 11.34 -8.95
CA ARG A 87 -6.14 11.03 -7.84
C ARG A 87 -5.57 11.37 -6.48
N HIS A 88 -4.25 11.50 -6.38
CA HIS A 88 -3.56 11.80 -5.12
C HIS A 88 -3.98 10.90 -3.96
N VAL A 89 -4.17 9.61 -4.23
CA VAL A 89 -4.52 8.64 -3.18
C VAL A 89 -3.41 8.62 -2.13
N ALA A 90 -3.77 8.97 -0.92
CA ALA A 90 -2.81 9.06 0.18
C ALA A 90 -2.37 7.66 0.63
N LYS A 91 -1.10 7.55 1.00
CA LYS A 91 -0.51 6.32 1.56
C LYS A 91 0.09 6.66 2.90
N VAL A 92 -0.33 5.94 3.94
CA VAL A 92 0.17 6.17 5.30
C VAL A 92 1.12 5.05 5.67
N TYR A 93 2.36 5.41 5.96
CA TYR A 93 3.43 4.49 6.33
C TYR A 93 3.84 4.72 7.79
N ARG A 94 4.02 3.63 8.50
CA ARG A 94 4.67 3.63 9.82
C ARG A 94 6.14 3.29 9.62
N ALA A 95 7.02 4.19 10.04
CA ALA A 95 8.46 4.06 9.90
C ALA A 95 9.11 3.91 11.27
N GLY A 96 9.86 2.82 11.46
CA GLY A 96 10.77 2.65 12.58
C GLY A 96 12.15 3.14 12.17
N LEU A 97 12.75 4.04 12.98
CA LEU A 97 13.94 4.80 12.63
C LEU A 97 15.13 4.38 13.47
N ALA A 98 16.32 4.43 12.85
CA ALA A 98 17.58 4.09 13.53
C ALA A 98 18.00 5.15 14.54
N ARG A 99 17.62 6.43 14.32
CA ARG A 99 18.00 7.56 15.16
C ARG A 99 16.77 8.35 15.58
N PRO A 100 16.82 9.03 16.74
CA PRO A 100 15.73 9.91 17.13
C PRO A 100 15.46 11.00 16.11
N LEU A 101 14.18 11.37 15.95
CA LEU A 101 13.77 12.52 15.16
C LEU A 101 14.39 13.81 15.76
N THR A 102 14.80 14.71 14.88
CA THR A 102 15.43 16.00 15.30
C THR A 102 14.40 17.09 15.55
N GLY A 103 13.17 16.92 15.05
CA GLY A 103 12.12 17.93 15.11
C GLY A 103 12.01 18.78 13.84
N THR A 104 12.93 18.63 12.90
CA THR A 104 12.95 19.40 11.63
C THR A 104 12.35 18.66 10.45
N GLU A 105 12.18 17.36 10.55
CA GLU A 105 11.71 16.50 9.45
C GLU A 105 10.31 16.88 8.98
N GLY A 106 9.41 17.18 9.90
CA GLY A 106 8.03 17.54 9.56
C GLY A 106 7.95 18.74 8.63
N ALA A 107 8.69 19.80 8.92
CA ALA A 107 8.73 21.00 8.08
C ALA A 107 9.40 20.71 6.72
N LEU A 108 10.47 19.93 6.71
CA LEU A 108 11.17 19.54 5.48
C LEU A 108 10.24 18.77 4.54
N PHE A 109 9.54 17.77 5.06
CA PHE A 109 8.66 16.91 4.25
C PHE A 109 7.38 17.64 3.80
N ALA A 110 6.93 18.63 4.56
CA ALA A 110 5.77 19.44 4.22
C ALA A 110 6.09 20.61 3.27
N SER A 111 7.36 20.90 3.05
CA SER A 111 7.79 22.10 2.31
C SER A 111 7.44 22.08 0.83
N GLY A 112 7.33 20.90 0.23
CA GLY A 112 7.21 20.79 -1.23
C GLY A 112 8.47 21.17 -2.00
N GLU A 113 9.60 21.31 -1.30
CA GLU A 113 10.89 21.74 -1.88
C GLU A 113 11.96 20.66 -1.84
N LEU A 114 11.70 19.52 -1.18
CA LEU A 114 12.68 18.44 -1.07
C LEU A 114 12.85 17.75 -2.41
N VAL A 115 14.08 17.78 -2.94
CA VAL A 115 14.47 17.04 -4.15
C VAL A 115 15.33 15.87 -3.73
N LEU A 116 14.89 14.66 -4.06
CA LEU A 116 15.67 13.46 -3.75
C LEU A 116 16.87 13.33 -4.69
N GLU A 117 17.93 12.71 -4.20
CA GLU A 117 19.15 12.46 -4.98
C GLU A 117 18.82 11.75 -6.30
N GLY A 118 19.33 12.27 -7.40
CA GLY A 118 19.11 11.71 -8.73
C GLY A 118 17.79 12.09 -9.38
N GLU A 119 16.97 12.90 -8.73
CA GLU A 119 15.70 13.38 -9.27
C GLU A 119 15.73 14.88 -9.59
N ASP A 120 14.91 15.31 -10.55
CA ASP A 120 14.88 16.69 -11.03
C ASP A 120 13.78 17.53 -10.39
N LYS A 121 12.72 16.88 -9.90
CA LYS A 121 11.52 17.55 -9.38
C LYS A 121 11.39 17.37 -7.88
N PRO A 122 10.94 18.40 -7.15
CA PRO A 122 10.67 18.26 -5.73
C PRO A 122 9.50 17.31 -5.48
N LEU A 123 9.51 16.71 -4.30
CA LEU A 123 8.41 15.91 -3.81
C LEU A 123 7.21 16.79 -3.48
N ALA A 124 6.01 16.27 -3.71
CA ALA A 124 4.80 16.89 -3.17
C ALA A 124 4.89 16.93 -1.63
N PRO A 125 4.26 17.92 -0.99
CA PRO A 125 4.21 18.01 0.46
C PRO A 125 3.70 16.70 1.09
N ALA A 126 4.39 16.25 2.12
CA ALA A 126 4.02 15.07 2.90
C ALA A 126 3.79 15.47 4.37
N VAL A 127 2.96 14.69 5.06
CA VAL A 127 2.60 14.97 6.46
C VAL A 127 3.27 13.96 7.38
N LEU A 128 4.06 14.44 8.31
CA LEU A 128 4.72 13.63 9.33
C LEU A 128 3.99 13.77 10.67
N GLU A 129 3.67 12.62 11.28
CA GLU A 129 3.15 12.54 12.65
C GLU A 129 4.14 11.77 13.50
N VAL A 130 4.60 12.39 14.59
CA VAL A 130 5.55 11.76 15.51
C VAL A 130 4.80 10.84 16.46
N VAL A 131 5.15 9.55 16.47
CA VAL A 131 4.59 8.54 17.39
C VAL A 131 5.46 8.40 18.63
N SER A 132 6.78 8.34 18.41
CA SER A 132 7.79 8.27 19.47
C SER A 132 9.08 8.89 18.94
N PRO A 133 10.15 9.01 19.74
CA PRO A 133 11.41 9.55 19.23
C PRO A 133 11.96 8.83 18.00
N THR A 134 11.69 7.54 17.87
CA THR A 134 12.21 6.71 16.76
C THR A 134 11.10 6.09 15.91
N GLU A 135 9.89 6.59 15.99
CA GLU A 135 8.76 6.08 15.21
C GLU A 135 7.88 7.22 14.71
N ALA A 136 7.50 7.18 13.45
CA ALA A 136 6.68 8.20 12.82
C ALA A 136 5.69 7.59 11.84
N LEU A 137 4.57 8.29 11.65
CA LEU A 137 3.66 8.06 10.53
C LEU A 137 3.94 9.11 9.46
N LEU A 138 4.09 8.67 8.23
CA LEU A 138 4.30 9.56 7.09
C LEU A 138 3.21 9.32 6.05
N THR A 139 2.48 10.37 5.71
CA THR A 139 1.46 10.35 4.67
C THR A 139 2.01 11.00 3.40
N VAL A 140 2.07 10.23 2.32
CA VAL A 140 2.52 10.68 1.01
C VAL A 140 1.43 10.46 -0.04
N THR A 141 1.41 11.27 -1.09
CA THR A 141 0.47 11.15 -2.21
C THR A 141 1.15 10.71 -3.50
N GLU A 142 2.43 10.48 -3.45
CA GLU A 142 3.25 10.00 -4.56
C GLU A 142 3.77 8.59 -4.28
N GLY A 143 4.28 7.94 -5.31
CA GLY A 143 4.86 6.60 -5.19
C GLY A 143 6.21 6.51 -5.91
N ARG A 144 7.12 7.45 -5.65
CA ARG A 144 8.46 7.38 -6.24
C ARG A 144 9.26 6.24 -5.64
N TYR A 145 10.23 5.74 -6.39
CA TYR A 145 11.07 4.62 -5.99
C TYR A 145 11.69 4.83 -4.61
N HIS A 146 11.41 3.92 -3.68
CA HIS A 146 11.89 3.94 -2.28
C HIS A 146 11.69 5.28 -1.58
N GLN A 147 10.58 5.96 -1.88
CA GLN A 147 10.38 7.36 -1.50
C GLN A 147 10.52 7.61 0.00
N VAL A 148 9.80 6.87 0.83
CA VAL A 148 9.82 7.11 2.29
C VAL A 148 11.21 6.88 2.86
N ARG A 149 11.89 5.81 2.45
CA ARG A 149 13.25 5.51 2.89
C ARG A 149 14.22 6.61 2.49
N ARG A 150 14.09 7.11 1.27
CA ARG A 150 14.95 8.18 0.74
C ARG A 150 14.68 9.53 1.38
N MET A 151 13.41 9.80 1.75
CA MET A 151 13.06 11.03 2.46
C MET A 151 13.75 11.08 3.83
N PHE A 152 13.67 10.02 4.61
CA PHE A 152 14.35 9.96 5.90
C PHE A 152 15.88 9.96 5.75
N ALA A 153 16.41 9.31 4.71
CA ALA A 153 17.85 9.39 4.42
C ALA A 153 18.30 10.81 4.13
N ALA A 154 17.50 11.58 3.37
CA ALA A 154 17.79 12.99 3.10
C ALA A 154 17.78 13.85 4.38
N ALA A 155 17.01 13.43 5.38
CA ALA A 155 16.98 14.08 6.70
C ALA A 155 18.06 13.55 7.66
N GLY A 156 18.98 12.71 7.20
CA GLY A 156 20.08 12.17 8.01
C GLY A 156 19.71 10.98 8.89
N ASN A 157 18.60 10.30 8.59
CA ASN A 157 18.14 9.14 9.33
C ASN A 157 18.13 7.89 8.44
N HIS A 158 17.81 6.75 9.05
CA HIS A 158 17.67 5.48 8.35
C HIS A 158 16.40 4.78 8.80
N VAL A 159 15.61 4.30 7.84
CA VAL A 159 14.39 3.54 8.11
C VAL A 159 14.77 2.07 8.31
N GLU A 160 14.57 1.55 9.51
CA GLU A 160 14.81 0.15 9.84
C GLU A 160 13.62 -0.73 9.52
N THR A 161 12.40 -0.23 9.78
CA THR A 161 11.15 -0.93 9.48
C THR A 161 10.19 0.01 8.78
N LEU A 162 9.45 -0.52 7.82
CA LEU A 162 8.46 0.26 7.08
C LEU A 162 7.22 -0.58 6.84
N HIS A 163 6.06 -0.03 7.24
CA HIS A 163 4.79 -0.72 7.18
C HIS A 163 3.71 0.22 6.64
N ARG A 164 3.05 -0.17 5.54
CA ARG A 164 1.93 0.61 5.02
C ARG A 164 0.65 0.23 5.74
N GLU A 165 0.12 1.15 6.54
CA GLU A 165 -1.08 0.94 7.34
C GLU A 165 -2.37 1.29 6.59
N GLN A 166 -2.29 2.20 5.63
CA GLN A 166 -3.48 2.80 5.05
C GLN A 166 -3.26 3.23 3.61
N LEU A 167 -4.28 3.07 2.80
CA LEU A 167 -4.33 3.51 1.41
C LEU A 167 -5.63 4.29 1.22
N GLY A 168 -5.54 5.62 1.01
CA GLY A 168 -6.70 6.49 1.09
C GLY A 168 -7.36 6.36 2.45
N GLY A 169 -8.67 6.22 2.49
CA GLY A 169 -9.41 5.94 3.72
C GLY A 169 -9.44 4.49 4.16
N LEU A 170 -8.85 3.57 3.38
CA LEU A 170 -8.83 2.15 3.69
C LEU A 170 -7.70 1.81 4.65
N VAL A 171 -8.05 1.39 5.86
CA VAL A 171 -7.09 0.98 6.91
C VAL A 171 -6.90 -0.53 6.85
N LEU A 172 -5.65 -0.98 7.01
CA LEU A 172 -5.37 -2.41 7.16
C LEU A 172 -6.09 -2.93 8.40
N PRO A 173 -6.98 -3.94 8.27
CA PRO A 173 -7.70 -4.48 9.44
C PRO A 173 -6.75 -5.05 10.48
N ALA A 174 -7.01 -4.75 11.75
CA ALA A 174 -6.20 -5.23 12.88
C ALA A 174 -6.21 -6.75 13.03
N ASP A 175 -7.29 -7.40 12.57
CA ASP A 175 -7.45 -8.86 12.62
C ASP A 175 -6.84 -9.59 11.42
N LEU A 176 -6.29 -8.86 10.45
CA LEU A 176 -5.60 -9.44 9.30
C LEU A 176 -4.11 -9.56 9.61
N ALA A 177 -3.67 -10.74 9.99
CA ALA A 177 -2.28 -11.01 10.36
C ALA A 177 -1.34 -11.02 9.14
N PRO A 178 -0.02 -10.85 9.33
CA PRO A 178 0.93 -10.93 8.23
C PRO A 178 0.77 -12.24 7.44
N GLY A 179 0.73 -12.13 6.12
CA GLY A 179 0.52 -13.24 5.21
C GLY A 179 -0.94 -13.64 4.99
N GLN A 180 -1.85 -13.09 5.77
CA GLN A 180 -3.28 -13.31 5.59
C GLN A 180 -3.87 -12.36 4.55
N TRP A 181 -4.92 -12.83 3.89
CA TRP A 181 -5.66 -12.06 2.90
C TRP A 181 -7.15 -12.32 3.04
N ARG A 182 -7.96 -11.38 2.58
CA ARG A 182 -9.41 -11.54 2.42
C ARG A 182 -9.93 -10.67 1.28
N LEU A 183 -11.15 -10.95 0.84
CA LEU A 183 -11.84 -10.08 -0.11
C LEU A 183 -12.18 -8.75 0.55
N ALA A 184 -11.98 -7.65 -0.18
CA ALA A 184 -12.45 -6.34 0.22
C ALA A 184 -13.94 -6.19 -0.09
N THR A 185 -14.66 -5.52 0.79
CA THR A 185 -16.06 -5.14 0.55
C THR A 185 -16.14 -3.96 -0.41
N ALA A 186 -17.31 -3.72 -0.99
CA ALA A 186 -17.54 -2.55 -1.84
C ALA A 186 -17.29 -1.23 -1.10
N ASP A 187 -17.69 -1.14 0.18
CA ASP A 187 -17.45 0.04 1.00
C ASP A 187 -15.97 0.26 1.27
N GLU A 188 -15.22 -0.82 1.49
CA GLU A 188 -13.77 -0.74 1.67
C GLU A 188 -13.09 -0.23 0.39
N VAL A 189 -13.48 -0.75 -0.76
CA VAL A 189 -12.95 -0.27 -2.05
C VAL A 189 -13.27 1.21 -2.26
N ALA A 190 -14.49 1.63 -1.98
CA ALA A 190 -14.89 3.04 -2.11
C ALA A 190 -14.08 3.95 -1.18
N SER A 191 -13.72 3.48 0.01
CA SER A 191 -12.94 4.25 0.98
C SER A 191 -11.52 4.60 0.51
N ILE A 192 -10.97 3.86 -0.45
CA ILE A 192 -9.64 4.15 -1.05
C ILE A 192 -9.59 5.58 -1.59
N PHE A 193 -10.70 6.07 -2.13
CA PHE A 193 -10.79 7.38 -2.78
C PHE A 193 -11.18 8.50 -1.82
N THR A 194 -11.26 8.21 -0.52
CA THR A 194 -11.47 9.21 0.53
C THR A 194 -10.13 9.57 1.17
N ALA A 195 -10.07 10.75 1.80
CA ALA A 195 -8.89 11.14 2.55
C ALA A 195 -8.75 10.28 3.82
N PRO A 196 -7.52 10.01 4.29
CA PRO A 196 -7.32 9.43 5.60
C PRO A 196 -7.95 10.32 6.67
N GLU A 197 -8.62 9.72 7.65
CA GLU A 197 -9.07 10.49 8.80
C GLU A 197 -7.84 11.00 9.55
N SER A 198 -7.82 12.31 9.80
CA SER A 198 -6.81 12.89 10.67
C SER A 198 -7.08 12.36 12.09
N VAL A 199 -6.10 11.67 12.63
CA VAL A 199 -6.15 11.32 14.05
C VAL A 199 -6.00 12.62 14.82
N GLY A 200 -7.13 13.07 15.35
CA GLY A 200 -7.18 14.28 16.17
C GLY A 200 -6.45 14.09 17.50
#